data_3a5a68649d5787c0169e01a9b233489e
#
_entry.id   3a5a68649d5787c0169e01a9b233489e
#
_cell.length_a   1.000
_cell.length_b   1.000
_cell.length_c   1.000
_cell.angle_alpha   90.00
_cell.angle_beta   90.00
_cell.angle_gamma   90.00
#
_symmetry.space_group_name_H-M   'P 1'
#
loop_
_entity.id
_entity.type
_entity.pdbx_description
1 polymer ?
#
loop_
_entity_poly.entity_id
_entity_poly.type
_entity_poly.pdbx_seq_one_letter_code
_entity_poly.pdbx_strand_id
1 'polypeptide(L)'
;MSDIPFQKIDWASIEPVEHAGESGAAFWQTIQFGGSGIRIRLVEYSRGYLADHWCQKGHIVHCLKGDFTSELGTGERIKLTKGETYIVSDELSAHRAVSENGVKLLIVDGDFLK
;
A
#
# COMPACT_ATOMS: atom_id res chain seq x y z
N MET A 1 -14.15 20.53 -2.11
CA MET A 1 -13.83 19.12 -2.43
C MET A 1 -14.49 18.74 -3.74
N SER A 2 -13.74 18.15 -4.63
CA SER A 2 -14.30 17.66 -5.89
C SER A 2 -15.07 16.36 -5.67
N ASP A 3 -16.21 16.25 -6.34
CA ASP A 3 -16.96 15.02 -6.34
C ASP A 3 -16.28 13.99 -7.23
N ILE A 4 -16.42 12.71 -6.87
CA ILE A 4 -15.93 11.60 -7.67
C ILE A 4 -17.16 10.94 -8.32
N PRO A 5 -17.30 11.02 -9.66
CA PRO A 5 -18.46 10.38 -10.30
C PRO A 5 -18.38 8.86 -10.18
N PHE A 6 -19.53 8.21 -10.25
CA PHE A 6 -19.57 6.74 -10.27
C PHE A 6 -18.73 6.23 -11.45
N GLN A 7 -17.79 5.34 -11.16
CA GLN A 7 -16.92 4.80 -12.19
C GLN A 7 -16.34 3.45 -11.76
N LYS A 8 -15.98 2.67 -12.74
CA LYS A 8 -15.31 1.40 -12.55
C LYS A 8 -13.83 1.59 -12.84
N ILE A 9 -12.98 1.00 -12.01
CA ILE A 9 -11.54 0.94 -12.26
C ILE A 9 -11.22 -0.43 -12.83
N ASP A 10 -10.70 -0.43 -14.06
CA ASP A 10 -10.22 -1.66 -14.69
C ASP A 10 -8.70 -1.74 -14.50
N TRP A 11 -8.30 -2.46 -13.48
CA TRP A 11 -6.89 -2.58 -13.14
C TRP A 11 -6.05 -3.20 -14.25
N ALA A 12 -6.66 -4.08 -15.06
CA ALA A 12 -5.94 -4.73 -16.16
C ALA A 12 -5.48 -3.73 -17.22
N SER A 13 -6.12 -2.55 -17.31
CA SER A 13 -5.75 -1.52 -18.27
C SER A 13 -4.65 -0.57 -17.78
N ILE A 14 -4.21 -0.72 -16.53
CA ILE A 14 -3.21 0.16 -15.91
C ILE A 14 -1.88 -0.57 -15.84
N GLU A 15 -0.85 -0.03 -16.51
CA GLU A 15 0.48 -0.60 -16.50
C GLU A 15 1.10 -0.53 -15.10
N PRO A 16 1.60 -1.66 -14.56
CA PRO A 16 2.33 -1.62 -13.30
C PRO A 16 3.65 -0.86 -13.46
N VAL A 17 3.99 -0.08 -12.44
CA VAL A 17 5.28 0.61 -12.37
C VAL A 17 6.13 -0.08 -11.30
N GLU A 18 7.33 -0.48 -11.67
CA GLU A 18 8.25 -1.17 -10.75
C GLU A 18 8.99 -0.16 -9.86
N HIS A 19 9.04 -0.47 -8.58
CA HIS A 19 9.81 0.26 -7.58
C HIS A 19 10.70 -0.72 -6.85
N ALA A 20 12.01 -0.58 -6.99
CA ALA A 20 12.96 -1.46 -6.32
C ALA A 20 12.88 -1.24 -4.81
N GLY A 21 12.88 -2.35 -4.04
CA GLY A 21 13.07 -2.30 -2.61
C GLY A 21 14.56 -2.34 -2.27
N GLU A 22 14.88 -2.41 -1.00
CA GLU A 22 16.24 -2.74 -0.55
C GLU A 22 16.59 -4.15 -1.00
N SER A 23 15.59 -5.04 -1.00
CA SER A 23 15.61 -6.31 -1.72
C SER A 23 14.25 -6.51 -2.36
N GLY A 24 14.20 -7.26 -3.45
CA GLY A 24 12.96 -7.48 -4.19
C GLY A 24 12.42 -6.21 -4.83
N ALA A 25 11.17 -6.25 -5.27
CA ALA A 25 10.53 -5.13 -5.95
C ALA A 25 9.05 -5.05 -5.64
N ALA A 26 8.51 -3.83 -5.72
CA ALA A 26 7.10 -3.55 -5.65
C ALA A 26 6.60 -3.13 -7.03
N PHE A 27 5.38 -3.52 -7.37
CA PHE A 27 4.73 -3.17 -8.63
C PHE A 27 3.44 -2.43 -8.32
N TRP A 28 3.33 -1.18 -8.73
CA TRP A 28 2.23 -0.30 -8.39
C TRP A 28 1.36 0.00 -9.61
N GLN A 29 0.04 -0.19 -9.46
CA GLN A 29 -0.95 0.33 -10.38
C GLN A 29 -1.71 1.41 -9.60
N THR A 30 -1.70 2.66 -10.08
CA THR A 30 -2.15 3.80 -9.30
C THR A 30 -3.25 4.57 -10.02
N ILE A 31 -4.32 4.91 -9.28
CA ILE A 31 -5.36 5.84 -9.70
C ILE A 31 -5.37 7.00 -8.69
N GLN A 32 -5.35 8.22 -9.19
CA GLN A 32 -5.35 9.39 -8.34
C GLN A 32 -6.51 10.30 -8.70
N PHE A 33 -7.26 10.73 -7.69
CA PHE A 33 -8.40 11.64 -7.85
C PHE A 33 -7.99 13.00 -7.29
N GLY A 34 -7.39 13.82 -8.16
CA GLY A 34 -6.67 15.02 -7.77
C GLY A 34 -7.43 15.99 -6.87
N GLY A 35 -8.70 16.27 -7.17
CA GLY A 35 -9.48 17.22 -6.41
C GLY A 35 -9.90 16.73 -5.02
N SER A 36 -9.98 15.41 -4.83
CA SER A 36 -10.37 14.81 -3.55
C SER A 36 -9.16 14.45 -2.69
N GLY A 37 -7.96 14.41 -3.27
CA GLY A 37 -6.75 13.96 -2.58
C GLY A 37 -6.71 12.45 -2.34
N ILE A 38 -7.62 11.68 -2.95
CA ILE A 38 -7.66 10.23 -2.77
C ILE A 38 -6.75 9.55 -3.81
N ARG A 39 -5.95 8.61 -3.33
CA ARG A 39 -5.13 7.75 -4.17
C ARG A 39 -5.47 6.31 -3.85
N ILE A 40 -5.73 5.51 -4.88
CA ILE A 40 -5.99 4.07 -4.75
C ILE A 40 -4.91 3.34 -5.54
N ARG A 41 -4.27 2.37 -4.89
CA ARG A 41 -3.22 1.57 -5.54
C ARG A 41 -3.51 0.09 -5.38
N LEU A 42 -3.27 -0.64 -6.47
CA LEU A 42 -3.13 -2.09 -6.41
C LEU A 42 -1.62 -2.35 -6.43
N VAL A 43 -1.11 -3.00 -5.39
CA VAL A 43 0.33 -3.17 -5.18
C VAL A 43 0.66 -4.63 -5.02
N GLU A 44 1.71 -5.07 -5.70
CA GLU A 44 2.23 -6.42 -5.53
C GLU A 44 3.69 -6.33 -5.10
N TYR A 45 4.03 -7.01 -3.99
CA TYR A 45 5.41 -7.16 -3.57
C TYR A 45 5.92 -8.52 -4.00
N SER A 46 7.13 -8.56 -4.56
CA SER A 46 7.78 -9.81 -4.92
C SER A 46 8.18 -10.61 -3.68
N ARG A 47 8.53 -11.87 -3.88
CA ARG A 47 9.14 -12.67 -2.82
C ARG A 47 10.44 -12.00 -2.40
N GLY A 48 10.67 -11.96 -1.08
CA GLY A 48 11.88 -11.35 -0.54
C GLY A 48 11.90 -9.84 -0.57
N TYR A 49 10.75 -9.20 -0.70
CA TYR A 49 10.66 -7.75 -0.72
C TYR A 49 10.95 -7.16 0.66
N LEU A 50 11.81 -6.14 0.70
CA LEU A 50 12.01 -5.26 1.84
C LEU A 50 11.98 -3.83 1.34
N ALA A 51 11.11 -3.00 1.90
CA ALA A 51 11.00 -1.60 1.50
C ALA A 51 12.32 -0.86 1.74
N ASP A 52 12.67 0.04 0.84
CA ASP A 52 13.94 0.77 0.88
C ASP A 52 13.91 1.99 1.80
N HIS A 53 12.78 2.31 2.37
CA HIS A 53 12.65 3.45 3.29
C HIS A 53 11.49 3.23 4.26
N TRP A 54 11.51 3.99 5.35
CA TRP A 54 10.43 4.04 6.31
C TRP A 54 9.38 5.05 5.84
N CYS A 55 8.13 4.66 5.86
CA CYS A 55 7.02 5.48 5.41
C CYS A 55 6.32 6.13 6.60
N GLN A 56 6.08 7.44 6.52
CA GLN A 56 5.32 8.19 7.52
C GLN A 56 3.89 8.46 7.07
N LYS A 57 3.56 8.12 5.83
CA LYS A 57 2.24 8.37 5.28
C LYS A 57 1.22 7.38 5.81
N GLY A 58 0.03 7.88 6.15
CA GLY A 58 -1.09 7.03 6.55
C GLY A 58 -1.65 6.27 5.36
N HIS A 59 -2.19 5.08 5.65
CA HIS A 59 -2.79 4.21 4.65
C HIS A 59 -3.93 3.41 5.24
N ILE A 60 -4.85 3.00 4.36
CA ILE A 60 -5.72 1.85 4.58
C ILE A 60 -5.16 0.76 3.66
N VAL A 61 -4.76 -0.38 4.23
CA VAL A 61 -4.14 -1.46 3.47
C VAL A 61 -4.92 -2.74 3.69
N HIS A 62 -5.41 -3.32 2.59
CA HIS A 62 -6.14 -4.58 2.61
C HIS A 62 -5.35 -5.65 1.86
N CYS A 63 -5.12 -6.80 2.52
CA CYS A 63 -4.40 -7.91 1.91
C CYS A 63 -5.35 -8.76 1.06
N LEU A 64 -5.10 -8.80 -0.24
CA LEU A 64 -5.91 -9.56 -1.20
C LEU A 64 -5.42 -10.98 -1.38
N LYS A 65 -4.10 -11.20 -1.31
CA LYS A 65 -3.48 -12.51 -1.56
C LYS A 65 -2.09 -12.52 -0.93
N GLY A 66 -1.70 -13.66 -0.34
CA GLY A 66 -0.40 -13.81 0.27
C GLY A 66 -0.35 -13.21 1.66
N ASP A 67 0.83 -12.78 2.08
CA ASP A 67 1.03 -12.16 3.38
C ASP A 67 2.24 -11.23 3.38
N PHE A 68 2.26 -10.31 4.31
CA PHE A 68 3.42 -9.47 4.55
C PHE A 68 3.42 -9.00 6.01
N THR A 69 4.57 -8.50 6.44
CA THR A 69 4.72 -7.92 7.76
C THR A 69 5.00 -6.43 7.63
N SER A 70 4.28 -5.62 8.40
CA SER A 70 4.61 -4.22 8.55
C SER A 70 5.47 -4.09 9.80
N GLU A 71 6.73 -3.66 9.63
CA GLU A 71 7.60 -3.33 10.74
C GLU A 71 7.34 -1.89 11.14
N LEU A 72 7.12 -1.66 12.44
CA LEU A 72 6.88 -0.32 12.97
C LEU A 72 8.16 0.25 13.55
N GLY A 73 8.27 1.58 13.56
CA GLY A 73 9.42 2.27 14.14
C GLY A 73 9.64 1.96 15.62
N THR A 74 8.62 1.48 16.32
CA THR A 74 8.69 1.05 17.71
C THR A 74 9.35 -0.31 17.90
N GLY A 75 9.56 -1.05 16.81
CA GLY A 75 10.06 -2.42 16.84
C GLY A 75 8.94 -3.47 16.76
N GLU A 76 7.69 -3.07 16.87
CA GLU A 76 6.58 -4.00 16.67
C GLU A 76 6.54 -4.50 15.23
N ARG A 77 6.05 -5.74 15.06
CA ARG A 77 5.85 -6.35 13.75
C ARG A 77 4.40 -6.81 13.67
N ILE A 78 3.68 -6.30 12.68
CA ILE A 78 2.27 -6.65 12.49
C ILE A 78 2.14 -7.39 11.16
N LYS A 79 1.75 -8.66 11.24
CA LYS A 79 1.55 -9.50 10.06
C LYS A 79 0.13 -9.34 9.55
N LEU A 80 0.01 -9.15 8.23
CA LEU A 80 -1.27 -9.10 7.54
C LEU A 80 -1.35 -10.27 6.59
N THR A 81 -2.42 -11.06 6.71
CA THR A 81 -2.71 -12.18 5.82
C THR A 81 -3.96 -11.88 5.01
N LYS A 82 -4.25 -12.73 4.02
CA LYS A 82 -5.40 -12.56 3.14
C LYS A 82 -6.68 -12.27 3.92
N GLY A 83 -7.36 -11.19 3.55
CA GLY A 83 -8.62 -10.77 4.16
C GLY A 83 -8.48 -9.81 5.32
N GLU A 84 -7.26 -9.51 5.75
CA GLU A 84 -7.02 -8.59 6.87
C GLU A 84 -6.68 -7.20 6.38
N THR A 85 -6.99 -6.21 7.21
CA THR A 85 -6.80 -4.80 6.88
C THR A 85 -6.13 -4.07 8.04
N TYR A 86 -5.20 -3.15 7.74
CA TYR A 86 -4.76 -2.20 8.75
C TYR A 86 -5.04 -0.78 8.32
N ILE A 87 -5.07 0.13 9.28
CA ILE A 87 -5.23 1.56 9.05
C ILE A 87 -4.31 2.33 9.98
N VAL A 88 -3.71 3.39 9.46
CA VAL A 88 -2.91 4.31 10.25
C VAL A 88 -3.02 5.71 9.63
N SER A 89 -3.11 6.73 10.48
CA SER A 89 -3.08 8.13 10.04
C SER A 89 -1.65 8.57 9.74
N ASP A 90 -1.52 9.68 9.01
CA ASP A 90 -0.22 10.27 8.69
C ASP A 90 0.58 10.54 9.97
N GLU A 91 1.87 10.25 9.93
CA GLU A 91 2.88 10.58 10.96
C GLU A 91 2.65 9.97 12.34
N LEU A 92 1.67 9.07 12.51
CA LEU A 92 1.46 8.42 13.79
C LEU A 92 2.36 7.21 14.01
N SER A 93 2.80 6.56 12.95
CA SER A 93 3.70 5.42 13.06
C SER A 93 4.52 5.26 11.80
N ALA A 94 5.84 5.37 11.93
CA ALA A 94 6.74 5.00 10.84
C ALA A 94 6.64 3.50 10.61
N HIS A 95 6.58 3.08 9.35
CA HIS A 95 6.42 1.67 9.00
C HIS A 95 7.14 1.34 7.70
N ARG A 96 7.49 0.08 7.53
CA ARG A 96 8.00 -0.45 6.27
C ARG A 96 7.52 -1.88 6.07
N ALA A 97 7.32 -2.27 4.80
CA ALA A 97 6.81 -3.57 4.44
C ALA A 97 7.92 -4.58 4.21
N VAL A 98 7.68 -5.81 4.65
CA VAL A 98 8.54 -6.97 4.40
C VAL A 98 7.65 -8.11 3.94
N SER A 99 7.96 -8.73 2.79
CA SER A 99 7.21 -9.88 2.31
C SER A 99 8.17 -10.99 1.90
N GLU A 100 8.16 -12.10 2.64
CA GLU A 100 9.02 -13.25 2.32
C GLU A 100 8.50 -14.02 1.13
N ASN A 101 7.18 -14.16 1.01
CA ASN A 101 6.54 -15.04 0.05
C ASN A 101 5.82 -14.33 -1.10
N GLY A 102 5.76 -13.00 -1.05
CA GLY A 102 4.99 -12.21 -1.99
C GLY A 102 3.59 -11.93 -1.47
N VAL A 103 3.02 -10.79 -1.91
CA VAL A 103 1.71 -10.34 -1.43
C VAL A 103 1.08 -9.41 -2.47
N LYS A 104 -0.25 -9.40 -2.52
CA LYS A 104 -1.02 -8.47 -3.32
C LYS A 104 -1.94 -7.67 -2.40
N LEU A 105 -1.88 -6.35 -2.51
CA LEU A 105 -2.54 -5.41 -1.60
C LEU A 105 -3.39 -4.40 -2.36
N LEU A 106 -4.47 -3.96 -1.71
CA LEU A 106 -5.17 -2.74 -2.10
C LEU A 106 -4.83 -1.67 -1.06
N ILE A 107 -4.30 -0.53 -1.51
CA ILE A 107 -3.87 0.55 -0.62
C ILE A 107 -4.65 1.82 -0.99
N VAL A 108 -5.28 2.42 0.01
CA VAL A 108 -6.00 3.69 -0.15
C VAL A 108 -5.39 4.71 0.80
N ASP A 109 -5.02 5.86 0.27
CA ASP A 109 -4.55 6.97 1.09
C ASP A 109 -5.03 8.29 0.53
N GLY A 110 -4.81 9.36 1.28
CA GLY A 110 -5.23 10.69 0.90
C GLY A 110 -5.32 11.63 2.08
N ASP A 111 -5.84 12.82 1.84
CA ASP A 111 -5.89 13.88 2.84
C ASP A 111 -6.78 13.56 4.04
N PHE A 112 -7.66 12.60 3.90
CA PHE A 112 -8.56 12.18 4.99
C PHE A 112 -7.85 11.44 6.12
N LEU A 113 -6.59 11.07 5.94
CA LEU A 113 -5.78 10.36 6.96
C LEU A 113 -4.82 11.27 7.72
N LYS A 114 -4.95 12.55 7.54
CA LYS A 114 -4.14 13.54 8.28
C LYS A 114 -4.43 13.54 9.77
#